data_f084a0bc623e7933d4f124532526ed71
#
_entry.id   f084a0bc623e7933d4f124532526ed71
#
_cell.length_a   1.000
_cell.length_b   1.000
_cell.length_c   1.000
_cell.angle_alpha   90.00
_cell.angle_beta   90.00
_cell.angle_gamma   90.00
#
_symmetry.space_group_name_H-M   'P 1'
#
loop_
_entity.id
_entity.type
_entity.pdbx_description
1 polymer ?
#
loop_
_entity_poly.entity_id
_entity_poly.type
_entity_poly.pdbx_seq_one_letter_code
_entity_poly.pdbx_strand_id
1 'polypeptide(L)'
;MQVIIYTVDDAEVPAVLAAFRARQVTTDYGHGSTPVYLGLGTVYSTGEVPAGSARALADALIATAPSAAFVIWQDPSRPANGSYIGRVPGVGDLEAECNVHGTPLVSLRKIVPFLSASCREAWTRTEGNEAEEVQHAAEVLDALAVLARRLPGAPEAA
;
A
#
# COMPACT_ATOMS: atom_id res chain seq x y z
N MET A 1 5.90 -4.57 -11.73
CA MET A 1 5.71 -4.41 -10.28
C MET A 1 6.54 -3.23 -9.80
N GLN A 2 6.03 -2.44 -8.86
CA GLN A 2 6.70 -1.26 -8.31
C GLN A 2 6.72 -1.34 -6.79
N VAL A 3 7.72 -0.72 -6.15
CA VAL A 3 7.90 -0.69 -4.69
C VAL A 3 8.47 0.65 -4.24
N ILE A 4 7.98 1.14 -3.11
CA ILE A 4 8.51 2.31 -2.41
C ILE A 4 8.78 1.91 -0.96
N ILE A 5 9.98 2.21 -0.47
CA ILE A 5 10.31 2.11 0.95
C ILE A 5 10.25 3.52 1.54
N TYR A 6 9.43 3.73 2.55
CA TYR A 6 9.27 5.03 3.22
C TYR A 6 10.16 5.19 4.42
N THR A 7 10.29 4.12 5.23
CA THR A 7 11.18 4.08 6.38
C THR A 7 11.76 2.67 6.52
N VAL A 8 12.94 2.57 7.09
CA VAL A 8 13.58 1.32 7.50
C VAL A 8 14.74 1.65 8.43
N ASP A 9 15.04 0.80 9.38
CA ASP A 9 16.24 0.94 10.22
C ASP A 9 17.51 0.74 9.40
N ASP A 10 18.54 1.55 9.65
CA ASP A 10 19.81 1.50 8.92
C ASP A 10 20.44 0.10 8.90
N ALA A 11 20.29 -0.64 9.99
CA ALA A 11 20.79 -2.02 10.11
C ALA A 11 20.10 -3.00 9.14
N GLU A 12 18.89 -2.71 8.69
CA GLU A 12 18.09 -3.56 7.80
C GLU A 12 18.20 -3.15 6.31
N VAL A 13 18.75 -1.98 6.01
CA VAL A 13 18.96 -1.52 4.62
C VAL A 13 19.67 -2.57 3.74
N PRO A 14 20.73 -3.26 4.22
CA PRO A 14 21.37 -4.31 3.42
C PRO A 14 20.43 -5.46 3.07
N ALA A 15 19.49 -5.81 3.95
CA ALA A 15 18.50 -6.85 3.71
C ALA A 15 17.48 -6.43 2.65
N VAL A 16 17.01 -5.18 2.69
CA VAL A 16 16.14 -4.62 1.63
C VAL A 16 16.83 -4.68 0.28
N LEU A 17 18.07 -4.22 0.18
CA LEU A 17 18.86 -4.25 -1.05
C LEU A 17 19.11 -5.68 -1.55
N ALA A 18 19.31 -6.63 -0.64
CA ALA A 18 19.40 -8.06 -0.99
C ALA A 18 18.09 -8.61 -1.56
N ALA A 19 16.94 -8.26 -0.95
CA ALA A 19 15.62 -8.62 -1.46
C ALA A 19 15.36 -8.02 -2.85
N PHE A 20 15.77 -6.77 -3.08
CA PHE A 20 15.70 -6.11 -4.38
C PHE A 20 16.55 -6.83 -5.44
N ARG A 21 17.80 -7.14 -5.08
CA ARG A 21 18.71 -7.87 -5.98
C ARG A 21 18.16 -9.22 -6.37
N ALA A 22 17.63 -9.99 -5.42
CA ALA A 22 17.07 -11.31 -5.68
C ALA A 22 15.87 -11.29 -6.64
N ARG A 23 15.21 -10.13 -6.81
CA ARG A 23 14.02 -9.94 -7.64
C ARG A 23 14.21 -8.98 -8.81
N GLN A 24 15.44 -8.60 -9.08
CA GLN A 24 15.79 -7.66 -10.15
C GLN A 24 15.01 -6.33 -10.08
N VAL A 25 14.81 -5.83 -8.86
CA VAL A 25 14.22 -4.51 -8.62
C VAL A 25 15.28 -3.44 -8.94
N THR A 26 14.91 -2.48 -9.77
CA THR A 26 15.80 -1.43 -10.29
C THR A 26 15.14 -0.05 -10.16
N THR A 27 15.85 1.02 -10.46
CA THR A 27 15.31 2.39 -10.53
C THR A 27 14.71 2.74 -11.89
N ASP A 28 14.85 1.87 -12.90
CA ASP A 28 14.48 2.16 -14.29
C ASP A 28 13.68 1.00 -14.90
N TYR A 29 12.46 0.81 -14.44
CA TYR A 29 11.47 -0.15 -14.99
C TYR A 29 12.05 -1.53 -15.35
N GLY A 30 12.99 -2.02 -14.56
CA GLY A 30 13.66 -3.30 -14.80
C GLY A 30 14.81 -3.26 -15.78
N HIS A 31 15.16 -2.11 -16.35
CA HIS A 31 16.24 -1.96 -17.32
C HIS A 31 17.59 -1.52 -16.73
N GLY A 32 17.60 -1.07 -15.49
CA GLY A 32 18.80 -0.61 -14.81
C GLY A 32 19.54 -1.69 -14.02
N SER A 33 20.60 -1.30 -13.36
CA SER A 33 21.25 -2.13 -12.34
C SER A 33 20.47 -2.10 -11.02
N THR A 34 20.59 -3.15 -10.24
CA THR A 34 20.06 -3.16 -8.88
C THR A 34 20.67 -2.02 -8.07
N PRO A 35 19.91 -1.26 -7.29
CA PRO A 35 20.42 -0.15 -6.52
C PRO A 35 21.47 -0.60 -5.51
N VAL A 36 22.55 0.18 -5.37
CA VAL A 36 23.61 -0.05 -4.39
C VAL A 36 23.36 0.71 -3.08
N TYR A 37 22.45 1.68 -3.09
CA TYR A 37 21.96 2.40 -1.93
C TYR A 37 20.43 2.52 -2.01
N LEU A 38 19.80 2.65 -0.85
CA LEU A 38 18.36 2.78 -0.74
C LEU A 38 17.97 4.26 -0.61
N GLY A 39 17.21 4.77 -1.58
CA GLY A 39 16.55 6.07 -1.49
C GLY A 39 15.15 5.89 -0.91
N LEU A 40 14.88 6.47 0.26
CA LEU A 40 13.54 6.46 0.84
C LEU A 40 12.59 7.33 0.00
N GLY A 41 11.34 6.87 -0.18
CA GLY A 41 10.36 7.53 -1.04
C GLY A 41 10.61 7.38 -2.55
N THR A 42 11.70 6.73 -2.95
CA THR A 42 12.01 6.47 -4.35
C THR A 42 11.17 5.32 -4.88
N VAL A 43 10.64 5.47 -6.09
CA VAL A 43 9.95 4.38 -6.81
C VAL A 43 11.00 3.46 -7.42
N TYR A 44 10.98 2.21 -7.02
CA TYR A 44 11.74 1.12 -7.64
C TYR A 44 10.80 0.23 -8.42
N SER A 45 11.27 -0.41 -9.47
CA SER A 45 10.43 -1.23 -10.33
C SER A 45 11.15 -2.47 -10.86
N THR A 46 10.38 -3.45 -11.28
CA THR A 46 10.87 -4.60 -12.04
C THR A 46 10.40 -4.51 -13.47
N GLY A 47 10.97 -5.31 -14.36
CA GLY A 47 10.34 -5.67 -15.62
C GLY A 47 9.05 -6.50 -15.42
N GLU A 48 8.61 -7.20 -16.45
CA GLU A 48 7.47 -8.12 -16.34
C GLU A 48 7.76 -9.23 -15.32
N VAL A 49 6.81 -9.44 -14.41
CA VAL A 49 6.90 -10.47 -13.37
C VAL A 49 5.60 -11.27 -13.31
N PRO A 50 5.66 -12.55 -12.90
CA PRO A 50 4.46 -13.35 -12.69
C PRO A 50 3.49 -12.72 -11.68
N ALA A 51 2.19 -13.02 -11.81
CA ALA A 51 1.20 -12.66 -10.82
C ALA A 51 1.58 -13.19 -9.42
N GLY A 52 1.36 -12.38 -8.38
CA GLY A 52 1.74 -12.73 -7.02
C GLY A 52 3.18 -12.35 -6.61
N SER A 53 3.99 -11.82 -7.54
CA SER A 53 5.37 -11.39 -7.23
C SER A 53 5.41 -10.28 -6.19
N ALA A 54 4.41 -9.41 -6.14
CA ALA A 54 4.27 -8.37 -5.12
C ALA A 54 4.19 -8.99 -3.71
N ARG A 55 3.40 -10.04 -3.55
CA ARG A 55 3.27 -10.76 -2.27
C ARG A 55 4.59 -11.40 -1.86
N ALA A 56 5.26 -12.07 -2.79
CA ALA A 56 6.54 -12.70 -2.51
C ALA A 56 7.65 -11.70 -2.10
N LEU A 57 7.63 -10.47 -2.67
CA LEU A 57 8.54 -9.41 -2.24
C LEU A 57 8.16 -8.89 -0.85
N ALA A 58 6.87 -8.64 -0.60
CA ALA A 58 6.38 -8.19 0.69
C ALA A 58 6.76 -9.16 1.81
N ASP A 59 6.52 -10.47 1.62
CA ASP A 59 6.88 -11.50 2.60
C ASP A 59 8.39 -11.53 2.90
N ALA A 60 9.22 -11.34 1.87
CA ALA A 60 10.66 -11.27 2.06
C ALA A 60 11.07 -10.03 2.86
N LEU A 61 10.50 -8.85 2.57
CA LEU A 61 10.76 -7.62 3.32
C LEU A 61 10.29 -7.75 4.78
N ILE A 62 9.10 -8.28 5.01
CA ILE A 62 8.56 -8.51 6.36
C ILE A 62 9.50 -9.40 7.17
N ALA A 63 10.03 -10.46 6.55
CA ALA A 63 10.91 -11.42 7.23
C ALA A 63 12.31 -10.89 7.51
N THR A 64 12.86 -10.03 6.64
CA THR A 64 14.27 -9.62 6.69
C THR A 64 14.50 -8.17 7.08
N ALA A 65 13.48 -7.33 6.99
CA ALA A 65 13.48 -5.91 7.35
C ALA A 65 12.15 -5.55 8.05
N PRO A 66 11.88 -6.07 9.25
CA PRO A 66 10.61 -5.90 9.95
C PRO A 66 10.28 -4.44 10.31
N SER A 67 11.27 -3.55 10.40
CA SER A 67 11.07 -2.11 10.62
C SER A 67 10.63 -1.35 9.37
N ALA A 68 10.69 -2.00 8.18
CA ALA A 68 10.40 -1.32 6.93
C ALA A 68 8.91 -0.97 6.79
N ALA A 69 8.62 0.32 6.56
CA ALA A 69 7.33 0.76 6.02
C ALA A 69 7.43 0.87 4.50
N PHE A 70 6.54 0.21 3.79
CA PHE A 70 6.60 0.13 2.34
C PHE A 70 5.22 0.02 1.68
N VAL A 71 5.22 0.32 0.39
CA VAL A 71 4.12 0.02 -0.52
C VAL A 71 4.68 -0.74 -1.71
N ILE A 72 3.99 -1.80 -2.10
CA ILE A 72 4.28 -2.58 -3.29
C ILE A 72 3.00 -2.70 -4.10
N TRP A 73 3.07 -2.46 -5.41
CA TRP A 73 1.96 -2.78 -6.28
C TRP A 73 2.42 -3.44 -7.56
N GLN A 74 1.58 -4.31 -8.05
CA GLN A 74 1.75 -5.02 -9.31
C GLN A 74 0.59 -4.66 -10.22
N ASP A 75 0.91 -4.24 -11.46
CA ASP A 75 -0.09 -3.82 -12.42
C ASP A 75 -1.09 -4.94 -12.74
N PRO A 76 -2.34 -4.58 -13.10
CA PRO A 76 -3.32 -5.56 -13.55
C PRO A 76 -2.80 -6.37 -14.74
N SER A 77 -3.02 -7.67 -14.70
CA SER A 77 -2.75 -8.58 -15.81
C SER A 77 -4.05 -9.30 -16.15
N ARG A 78 -4.65 -9.00 -17.30
CA ARG A 78 -5.95 -9.56 -17.68
C ARG A 78 -5.97 -11.09 -17.57
N PRO A 79 -7.01 -11.67 -16.94
CA PRO A 79 -8.24 -11.04 -16.45
C PRO A 79 -8.17 -10.49 -15.02
N ALA A 80 -7.03 -10.58 -14.31
CA ALA A 80 -6.89 -10.22 -12.91
C ALA A 80 -6.65 -8.72 -12.72
N ASN A 81 -7.22 -8.15 -11.65
CA ASN A 81 -6.87 -6.82 -11.15
C ASN A 81 -5.44 -6.81 -10.63
N GLY A 82 -4.86 -5.60 -10.50
CA GLY A 82 -3.56 -5.42 -9.88
C GLY A 82 -3.58 -5.77 -8.39
N SER A 83 -2.42 -5.99 -7.82
CA SER A 83 -2.24 -6.27 -6.38
C SER A 83 -1.51 -5.10 -5.72
N TYR A 84 -2.02 -4.64 -4.60
CA TYR A 84 -1.44 -3.60 -3.76
C TYR A 84 -1.21 -4.13 -2.35
N ILE A 85 -0.02 -3.90 -1.82
CA ILE A 85 0.36 -4.28 -0.46
C ILE A 85 1.03 -3.08 0.19
N GLY A 86 0.44 -2.56 1.25
CA GLY A 86 1.02 -1.52 2.09
C GLY A 86 1.31 -2.06 3.49
N ARG A 87 2.45 -1.68 4.06
CA ARG A 87 2.83 -2.04 5.43
C ARG A 87 3.34 -0.82 6.18
N VAL A 88 2.87 -0.68 7.41
CA VAL A 88 3.42 0.25 8.41
C VAL A 88 3.66 -0.54 9.69
N PRO A 89 4.93 -0.73 10.12
CA PRO A 89 5.25 -1.45 11.35
C PRO A 89 4.53 -0.87 12.55
N GLY A 90 3.97 -1.74 13.40
CA GLY A 90 3.19 -1.34 14.57
C GLY A 90 1.75 -0.87 14.28
N VAL A 91 1.40 -0.63 13.01
CA VAL A 91 0.02 -0.26 12.60
C VAL A 91 -0.68 -1.44 11.93
N GLY A 92 -0.01 -2.11 11.00
CA GLY A 92 -0.53 -3.28 10.29
C GLY A 92 -0.23 -3.27 8.80
N ASP A 93 -0.81 -4.25 8.11
CA ASP A 93 -0.66 -4.48 6.69
C ASP A 93 -2.01 -4.26 5.99
N LEU A 94 -1.97 -3.60 4.83
CA LEU A 94 -3.11 -3.43 3.93
C LEU A 94 -2.86 -4.23 2.67
N GLU A 95 -3.77 -5.13 2.33
CA GLU A 95 -3.77 -5.84 1.05
C GLU A 95 -5.07 -5.52 0.30
N ALA A 96 -4.94 -5.08 -0.95
CA ALA A 96 -6.04 -4.67 -1.79
C ALA A 96 -5.77 -4.97 -3.27
N GLU A 97 -6.81 -4.98 -4.07
CA GLU A 97 -6.66 -4.84 -5.51
C GLU A 97 -6.26 -3.41 -5.86
N CYS A 98 -5.63 -3.18 -7.01
CA CYS A 98 -5.34 -1.83 -7.48
C CYS A 98 -5.63 -1.66 -8.97
N ASN A 99 -5.75 -0.40 -9.38
CA ASN A 99 -5.82 -0.02 -10.79
C ASN A 99 -4.41 0.07 -11.41
N VAL A 100 -4.33 0.44 -12.69
CA VAL A 100 -3.06 0.59 -13.44
C VAL A 100 -2.13 1.69 -12.90
N HIS A 101 -2.61 2.55 -12.03
CA HIS A 101 -1.82 3.61 -11.39
C HIS A 101 -1.34 3.23 -9.99
N GLY A 102 -1.56 1.98 -9.56
CA GLY A 102 -1.24 1.54 -8.21
C GLY A 102 -2.18 2.10 -7.14
N THR A 103 -3.32 2.70 -7.51
CA THR A 103 -4.32 3.18 -6.55
C THR A 103 -5.06 1.98 -5.97
N PRO A 104 -5.03 1.77 -4.65
CA PRO A 104 -5.72 0.64 -4.06
C PRO A 104 -7.24 0.78 -4.19
N LEU A 105 -7.88 -0.31 -4.56
CA LEU A 105 -9.33 -0.47 -4.61
C LEU A 105 -9.77 -1.16 -3.34
N VAL A 106 -10.12 -0.39 -2.33
CA VAL A 106 -10.49 -0.94 -1.02
C VAL A 106 -12.00 -0.88 -0.85
N SER A 107 -12.61 -2.03 -0.62
CA SER A 107 -14.02 -2.09 -0.25
C SER A 107 -14.25 -1.33 1.06
N LEU A 108 -15.30 -0.49 1.11
CA LEU A 108 -15.69 0.21 2.33
C LEU A 108 -15.87 -0.75 3.51
N ARG A 109 -16.34 -1.97 3.28
CA ARG A 109 -16.47 -3.02 4.31
C ARG A 109 -15.12 -3.42 4.93
N LYS A 110 -14.02 -3.34 4.19
CA LYS A 110 -12.68 -3.61 4.72
C LYS A 110 -12.13 -2.44 5.56
N ILE A 111 -12.62 -1.23 5.30
CA ILE A 111 -12.18 -0.01 6.02
C ILE A 111 -12.98 0.19 7.30
N VAL A 112 -14.23 -0.25 7.35
CA VAL A 112 -15.13 -0.12 8.53
C VAL A 112 -14.46 -0.52 9.87
N PRO A 113 -13.65 -1.57 9.98
CA PRO A 113 -12.96 -1.90 11.23
C PRO A 113 -11.98 -0.83 11.73
N PHE A 114 -11.48 0.02 10.83
CA PHE A 114 -10.54 1.09 11.16
C PHE A 114 -11.23 2.42 11.48
N LEU A 115 -12.55 2.51 11.23
CA LEU A 115 -13.32 3.68 11.57
C LEU A 115 -13.59 3.73 13.08
N SER A 116 -13.77 4.93 13.63
CA SER A 116 -14.16 5.10 15.02
C SER A 116 -15.48 4.38 15.32
N ALA A 117 -15.72 4.10 16.61
CA ALA A 117 -16.96 3.43 17.02
C ALA A 117 -18.21 4.19 16.56
N SER A 118 -18.19 5.54 16.62
CA SER A 118 -19.28 6.40 16.14
C SER A 118 -19.55 6.23 14.64
N CYS A 119 -18.51 6.15 13.82
CA CYS A 119 -18.66 5.88 12.37
C CYS A 119 -19.23 4.48 12.12
N ARG A 120 -18.83 3.49 12.91
CA ARG A 120 -19.35 2.13 12.80
C ARG A 120 -20.84 2.03 13.18
N GLU A 121 -21.24 2.69 14.25
CA GLU A 121 -22.65 2.74 14.68
C GLU A 121 -23.52 3.44 13.66
N ALA A 122 -23.01 4.51 13.06
CA ALA A 122 -23.70 5.21 12.02
C ALA A 122 -23.89 4.31 10.78
N TRP A 123 -22.85 3.60 10.34
CA TRP A 123 -22.92 2.65 9.22
C TRP A 123 -23.97 1.54 9.41
N THR A 124 -24.12 1.02 10.62
CA THR A 124 -25.10 -0.05 10.89
C THR A 124 -26.54 0.43 10.96
N ARG A 125 -26.80 1.73 11.14
CA ARG A 125 -28.13 2.32 11.17
C ARG A 125 -28.70 2.65 9.80
N THR A 126 -27.88 2.67 8.76
CA THR A 126 -28.21 3.23 7.44
C THR A 126 -28.83 2.20 6.47
N GLU A 127 -29.13 0.99 6.90
CA GLU A 127 -29.87 0.04 6.07
C GLU A 127 -31.34 0.44 5.93
N GLY A 128 -31.63 1.56 5.25
CA GLY A 128 -33.01 1.89 4.96
C GLY A 128 -33.38 3.31 4.52
N ASN A 129 -32.47 4.29 4.41
CA ASN A 129 -32.85 5.64 4.04
C ASN A 129 -31.79 6.38 3.19
N GLU A 130 -32.10 6.65 1.89
CA GLU A 130 -31.17 7.24 0.91
C GLU A 130 -30.56 8.61 1.34
N ALA A 131 -31.29 9.43 2.11
CA ALA A 131 -30.79 10.74 2.55
C ALA A 131 -29.75 10.62 3.68
N GLU A 132 -29.89 9.65 4.55
CA GLU A 132 -28.89 9.32 5.57
C GLU A 132 -27.67 8.64 4.95
N GLU A 133 -27.82 7.86 3.88
CA GLU A 133 -26.70 7.25 3.15
C GLU A 133 -25.75 8.28 2.57
N VAL A 134 -26.24 9.38 1.99
CA VAL A 134 -25.42 10.44 1.42
C VAL A 134 -24.64 11.20 2.50
N GLN A 135 -25.30 11.54 3.61
CA GLN A 135 -24.64 12.21 4.73
C GLN A 135 -23.60 11.30 5.38
N HIS A 136 -23.90 10.02 5.44
CA HIS A 136 -23.02 9.01 6.02
C HIS A 136 -21.81 8.72 5.14
N ALA A 137 -21.99 8.67 3.81
CA ALA A 137 -20.89 8.58 2.87
C ALA A 137 -19.90 9.76 3.02
N ALA A 138 -20.40 10.97 3.29
CA ALA A 138 -19.58 12.14 3.54
C ALA A 138 -18.76 12.00 4.84
N GLU A 139 -19.36 11.54 5.93
CA GLU A 139 -18.66 11.29 7.21
C GLU A 139 -17.59 10.19 7.09
N VAL A 140 -17.89 9.13 6.34
CA VAL A 140 -16.92 8.06 6.03
C VAL A 140 -15.77 8.59 5.19
N LEU A 141 -16.04 9.43 4.19
CA LEU A 141 -15.01 10.06 3.36
C LEU A 141 -14.13 11.00 4.17
N ASP A 142 -14.69 11.76 5.10
CA ASP A 142 -13.93 12.62 6.02
C ASP A 142 -13.04 11.80 6.97
N ALA A 143 -13.55 10.71 7.52
CA ALA A 143 -12.77 9.79 8.35
C ALA A 143 -11.63 9.15 7.54
N LEU A 144 -11.87 8.75 6.29
CA LEU A 144 -10.85 8.24 5.38
C LEU A 144 -9.82 9.29 5.01
N ALA A 145 -10.23 10.54 4.80
CA ALA A 145 -9.33 11.66 4.54
C ALA A 145 -8.41 11.95 5.74
N VAL A 146 -8.92 11.82 6.97
CA VAL A 146 -8.11 11.93 8.20
C VAL A 146 -7.11 10.77 8.31
N LEU A 147 -7.52 9.55 7.99
CA LEU A 147 -6.62 8.39 7.97
C LEU A 147 -5.54 8.53 6.89
N ALA A 148 -5.93 8.96 5.67
CA ALA A 148 -5.00 9.17 4.58
C ALA A 148 -3.92 10.23 4.91
N ARG A 149 -4.27 11.30 5.63
CA ARG A 149 -3.32 12.33 6.09
C ARG A 149 -2.34 11.84 7.16
N ARG A 150 -2.65 10.75 7.85
CA ARG A 150 -1.77 10.14 8.87
C ARG A 150 -0.80 9.12 8.28
N LEU A 151 -0.99 8.72 7.02
CA LEU A 151 -0.07 7.83 6.34
C LEU A 151 1.19 8.61 5.92
N PRO A 152 2.40 8.08 6.14
CA PRO A 152 3.63 8.72 5.69
C PRO A 152 3.59 8.92 4.17
N GLY A 153 3.92 10.12 3.70
CA GLY A 153 3.97 10.44 2.27
C GLY A 153 2.68 10.99 1.65
N ALA A 154 1.65 11.30 2.45
CA ALA A 154 0.53 12.07 1.94
C ALA A 154 1.00 13.48 1.52
N PRO A 155 0.66 13.97 0.29
CA PRO A 155 1.00 15.33 -0.10
C PRO A 155 0.32 16.32 0.85
N GLU A 156 1.09 17.28 1.37
CA GLU A 156 0.51 18.41 2.09
C GLU A 156 -0.49 19.11 1.15
N ALA A 157 -1.73 19.21 1.59
CA ALA A 157 -2.74 19.95 0.85
C ALA A 157 -2.33 21.43 0.81
N ALA A 158 -2.05 21.92 -0.38
CA ALA A 158 -1.83 23.34 -0.66
C ALA A 158 -3.13 24.15 -0.49
#